data_8bff74ca59f211d5acd8afbe1aa48b47
#
_entry.id   8bff74ca59f211d5acd8afbe1aa48b47
#
_cell.length_a   1.000
_cell.length_b   1.000
_cell.length_c   1.000
_cell.angle_alpha   90.00
_cell.angle_beta   90.00
_cell.angle_gamma   90.00
#
_symmetry.space_group_name_H-M   'P 1'
#
loop_
_entity.id
_entity.type
_entity.pdbx_description
1 polymer ?
#
loop_
_entity_poly.entity_id
_entity_poly.type
_entity_poly.pdbx_seq_one_letter_code
_entity_poly.pdbx_strand_id
1 'polypeptide(L)'
;QSILKFLGFEQVFKNSLTGLPIGGGKGGSNFNPKGKSDREVMAFCQSFMTELCKYIGADTDVPAGDIGVGGREIGYLFGQYKRVRDLYEGVLTGKGLTYGGSLIRTEATGYGVVYILNELMKDHNDSLDGRLLLLQVPVTLLFTQYRKLLSLVQKLLLCATPTDTSMIRTVSTLM
;
A
#
# COMPACT_ATOMS: atom_id res chain seq x y z
N GLN A 1 0.83 13.27 13.99
CA GLN A 1 1.32 14.26 13.00
C GLN A 1 2.70 13.90 12.43
N SER A 2 3.66 13.44 13.23
CA SER A 2 5.01 13.08 12.77
C SER A 2 5.00 12.02 11.69
N ILE A 3 4.19 10.97 11.86
CA ILE A 3 4.04 9.88 10.87
C ILE A 3 3.54 10.43 9.52
N LEU A 4 2.53 11.29 9.53
CA LEU A 4 2.01 11.87 8.29
C LEU A 4 3.03 12.77 7.58
N LYS A 5 3.82 13.53 8.34
CA LYS A 5 4.92 14.32 7.77
C LYS A 5 5.98 13.45 7.11
N PHE A 6 6.37 12.36 7.78
CA PHE A 6 7.32 11.40 7.25
C PHE A 6 6.81 10.73 5.97
N LEU A 7 5.59 10.21 5.99
CA LEU A 7 4.96 9.59 4.81
C LEU A 7 4.81 10.58 3.64
N GLY A 8 4.45 11.83 3.94
CA GLY A 8 4.38 12.89 2.92
C GLY A 8 5.74 13.20 2.30
N PHE A 9 6.79 13.25 3.11
CA PHE A 9 8.16 13.40 2.66
C PHE A 9 8.56 12.26 1.71
N GLU A 10 8.34 11.01 2.10
CA GLU A 10 8.61 9.85 1.24
C GLU A 10 7.87 9.92 -0.09
N GLN A 11 6.60 10.32 -0.07
CA GLN A 11 5.80 10.39 -1.29
C GLN A 11 6.25 11.51 -2.23
N VAL A 12 6.71 12.64 -1.72
CA VAL A 12 7.27 13.71 -2.57
C VAL A 12 8.48 13.19 -3.35
N PHE A 13 9.40 12.48 -2.69
CA PHE A 13 10.53 11.85 -3.39
C PHE A 13 10.07 10.77 -4.37
N LYS A 14 9.19 9.89 -3.94
CA LYS A 14 8.63 8.84 -4.79
C LYS A 14 8.06 9.43 -6.10
N ASN A 15 7.25 10.47 -6.01
CA ASN A 15 6.59 11.04 -7.16
C ASN A 15 7.55 11.84 -8.04
N SER A 16 8.51 12.57 -7.46
CA SER A 16 9.52 13.31 -8.22
C SER A 16 10.41 12.38 -9.05
N LEU A 17 10.71 11.18 -8.55
CA LEU A 17 11.52 10.19 -9.28
C LEU A 17 10.79 9.54 -10.47
N THR A 18 9.47 9.70 -10.58
CA THR A 18 8.72 9.22 -11.75
C THR A 18 8.88 10.12 -12.98
N GLY A 19 9.35 11.35 -12.82
CA GLY A 19 9.40 12.36 -13.88
C GLY A 19 8.03 12.92 -14.29
N LEU A 20 6.95 12.51 -13.62
CA LEU A 20 5.60 13.03 -13.88
C LEU A 20 5.35 14.33 -13.12
N PRO A 21 4.55 15.25 -13.66
CA PRO A 21 4.21 16.53 -13.02
C PRO A 21 3.15 16.34 -11.92
N ILE A 22 3.45 15.51 -10.94
CA ILE A 22 2.58 15.21 -9.80
C ILE A 22 3.27 15.54 -8.48
N GLY A 23 2.53 16.16 -7.57
CA GLY A 23 2.98 16.38 -6.20
C GLY A 23 2.78 15.17 -5.31
N GLY A 24 3.00 15.33 -4.02
CA GLY A 24 2.78 14.31 -3.01
C GLY A 24 2.18 14.92 -1.74
N GLY A 25 1.30 14.18 -1.10
CA GLY A 25 0.67 14.58 0.16
C GLY A 25 0.15 13.37 0.90
N LYS A 26 0.03 13.49 2.21
CA LYS A 26 -0.54 12.44 3.07
C LYS A 26 -1.54 13.04 4.04
N GLY A 27 -2.63 12.35 4.23
CA GLY A 27 -3.66 12.67 5.22
C GLY A 27 -3.97 11.46 6.07
N GLY A 28 -4.74 11.65 7.12
CA GLY A 28 -5.16 10.55 7.97
C GLY A 28 -5.86 11.02 9.23
N SER A 29 -6.22 10.05 10.07
CA SER A 29 -6.88 10.28 11.33
C SER A 29 -6.25 9.45 12.45
N ASN A 30 -6.64 9.72 13.68
CA ASN A 30 -6.31 8.91 14.85
C ASN A 30 -7.36 7.83 15.14
N PHE A 31 -8.25 7.55 14.21
CA PHE A 31 -9.24 6.50 14.36
C PHE A 31 -8.55 5.12 14.43
N ASN A 32 -8.87 4.35 15.46
CA ASN A 32 -8.37 3.00 15.61
C ASN A 32 -9.43 1.98 15.17
N PRO A 33 -9.25 1.28 14.04
CA PRO A 33 -10.21 0.32 13.54
C PRO A 33 -10.15 -1.05 14.26
N LYS A 34 -9.14 -1.30 15.10
CA LYS A 34 -9.00 -2.58 15.80
C LYS A 34 -10.20 -2.83 16.73
N GLY A 35 -10.84 -3.99 16.58
CA GLY A 35 -12.02 -4.37 17.35
C GLY A 35 -13.30 -3.66 16.93
N LYS A 36 -13.29 -2.86 15.87
CA LYS A 36 -14.47 -2.23 15.30
C LYS A 36 -15.13 -3.13 14.26
N SER A 37 -16.45 -3.10 14.23
CA SER A 37 -17.24 -3.78 13.20
C SER A 37 -17.10 -3.06 11.86
N ASP A 38 -17.39 -3.77 10.76
CA ASP A 38 -17.41 -3.19 9.41
C ASP A 38 -18.35 -1.99 9.31
N ARG A 39 -19.48 -2.05 10.05
CA ARG A 39 -20.44 -0.95 10.10
C ARG A 39 -19.85 0.31 10.72
N GLU A 40 -19.11 0.17 11.82
CA GLU A 40 -18.44 1.31 12.48
C GLU A 40 -17.33 1.89 11.59
N VAL A 41 -16.53 1.03 10.95
CA VAL A 41 -15.50 1.47 9.99
C VAL A 41 -16.13 2.18 8.80
N MET A 42 -17.22 1.64 8.26
CA MET A 42 -17.97 2.27 7.16
C MET A 42 -18.52 3.64 7.56
N ALA A 43 -19.14 3.75 8.74
CA ALA A 43 -19.68 5.02 9.25
C ALA A 43 -18.56 6.07 9.40
N PHE A 44 -17.39 5.67 9.91
CA PHE A 44 -16.22 6.53 9.97
C PHE A 44 -15.78 6.99 8.58
N CYS A 45 -15.60 6.07 7.63
CA CYS A 45 -15.20 6.39 6.26
C CYS A 45 -16.18 7.34 5.58
N GLN A 46 -17.47 7.13 5.77
CA GLN A 46 -18.52 8.00 5.22
C GLN A 46 -18.45 9.41 5.81
N SER A 47 -18.32 9.53 7.12
CA SER A 47 -18.17 10.82 7.80
C SER A 47 -16.90 11.55 7.34
N PHE A 48 -15.77 10.83 7.29
CA PHE A 48 -14.50 11.38 6.82
C PHE A 48 -14.58 11.89 5.38
N MET A 49 -15.16 11.11 4.47
CA MET A 49 -15.30 11.48 3.07
C MET A 49 -16.26 12.65 2.86
N THR A 50 -17.29 12.82 3.68
CA THR A 50 -18.21 13.96 3.61
C THR A 50 -17.47 15.29 3.74
N GLU A 51 -16.44 15.34 4.54
CA GLU A 51 -15.57 16.53 4.66
C GLU A 51 -14.49 16.56 3.58
N LEU A 52 -13.82 15.43 3.33
CA LEU A 52 -12.70 15.34 2.40
C LEU A 52 -13.11 15.63 0.95
N CYS A 53 -14.31 15.25 0.54
CA CYS A 53 -14.79 15.42 -0.85
C CYS A 53 -14.81 16.88 -1.37
N LYS A 54 -14.68 17.85 -0.46
CA LYS A 54 -14.58 19.27 -0.80
C LYS A 54 -13.20 19.65 -1.38
N TYR A 55 -12.19 18.83 -1.17
CA TYR A 55 -10.78 19.12 -1.44
C TYR A 55 -10.14 18.17 -2.45
N ILE A 56 -10.85 17.13 -2.88
CA ILE A 56 -10.34 16.09 -3.78
C ILE A 56 -11.16 15.98 -5.05
N GLY A 57 -10.56 15.40 -6.07
CA GLY A 57 -11.20 15.17 -7.37
C GLY A 57 -10.24 14.47 -8.31
N ALA A 58 -10.74 14.06 -9.49
CA ALA A 58 -9.97 13.35 -10.49
C ALA A 58 -8.71 14.12 -10.97
N ASP A 59 -8.86 15.46 -11.06
CA ASP A 59 -7.83 16.37 -11.57
C ASP A 59 -7.23 17.29 -10.49
N THR A 60 -7.54 17.04 -9.23
CA THR A 60 -7.04 17.81 -8.09
C THR A 60 -6.13 16.94 -7.25
N ASP A 61 -6.65 16.35 -6.20
CA ASP A 61 -5.94 15.40 -5.34
C ASP A 61 -6.62 14.03 -5.41
N VAL A 62 -5.85 12.99 -5.71
CA VAL A 62 -6.35 11.61 -5.83
C VAL A 62 -5.80 10.78 -4.66
N PRO A 63 -6.57 10.61 -3.57
CA PRO A 63 -6.15 9.79 -2.45
C PRO A 63 -5.98 8.32 -2.82
N ALA A 64 -5.12 7.65 -2.06
CA ALA A 64 -4.81 6.23 -2.22
C ALA A 64 -4.86 5.49 -0.88
N GLY A 65 -4.96 4.18 -0.94
CA GLY A 65 -4.79 3.34 0.24
C GLY A 65 -3.37 3.41 0.80
N ASP A 66 -3.27 3.35 2.12
CA ASP A 66 -2.03 3.31 2.89
C ASP A 66 -2.30 2.62 4.24
N ILE A 67 -1.53 2.89 5.28
CA ILE A 67 -1.68 2.26 6.61
C ILE A 67 -3.15 2.32 7.07
N GLY A 68 -3.73 1.14 7.30
CA GLY A 68 -5.10 0.98 7.76
C GLY A 68 -6.20 1.26 6.72
N VAL A 69 -5.84 1.56 5.48
CA VAL A 69 -6.79 1.85 4.39
C VAL A 69 -6.55 0.90 3.23
N GLY A 70 -7.33 -0.16 3.19
CA GLY A 70 -7.32 -1.17 2.12
C GLY A 70 -8.50 -1.01 1.15
N GLY A 71 -8.70 -2.03 0.31
CA GLY A 71 -9.78 -2.03 -0.69
C GLY A 71 -11.18 -1.88 -0.09
N ARG A 72 -11.42 -2.41 1.12
CA ARG A 72 -12.67 -2.25 1.85
C ARG A 72 -12.95 -0.78 2.18
N GLU A 73 -11.99 -0.09 2.79
CA GLU A 73 -12.09 1.32 3.15
C GLU A 73 -12.21 2.21 1.93
N ILE A 74 -11.45 1.93 0.87
CA ILE A 74 -11.57 2.62 -0.42
C ILE A 74 -12.99 2.48 -1.00
N GLY A 75 -13.58 1.30 -0.88
CA GLY A 75 -14.98 1.09 -1.30
C GLY A 75 -15.97 1.96 -0.53
N TYR A 76 -15.82 2.06 0.80
CA TYR A 76 -16.68 2.92 1.63
C TYR A 76 -16.49 4.41 1.33
N LEU A 77 -15.24 4.84 1.14
CA LEU A 77 -14.91 6.21 0.79
C LEU A 77 -15.46 6.60 -0.58
N PHE A 78 -15.26 5.75 -1.59
CA PHE A 78 -15.75 6.01 -2.94
C PHE A 78 -17.28 6.02 -3.01
N GLY A 79 -17.94 5.09 -2.33
CA GLY A 79 -19.39 5.05 -2.24
C GLY A 79 -19.96 6.35 -1.65
N GLN A 80 -19.34 6.91 -0.61
CA GLN A 80 -19.76 8.17 -0.03
C GLN A 80 -19.43 9.38 -0.93
N TYR A 81 -18.26 9.38 -1.58
CA TYR A 81 -17.91 10.41 -2.55
C TYR A 81 -18.99 10.52 -3.64
N LYS A 82 -19.35 9.37 -4.23
CA LYS A 82 -20.41 9.29 -5.23
C LYS A 82 -21.75 9.82 -4.72
N ARG A 83 -22.13 9.49 -3.48
CA ARG A 83 -23.38 9.97 -2.87
C ARG A 83 -23.42 11.49 -2.68
N VAL A 84 -22.30 12.08 -2.27
CA VAL A 84 -22.25 13.51 -1.92
C VAL A 84 -22.03 14.39 -3.14
N ARG A 85 -21.18 13.93 -4.07
CA ARG A 85 -20.79 14.71 -5.26
C ARG A 85 -21.67 14.41 -6.48
N ASP A 86 -22.41 13.32 -6.46
CA ASP A 86 -23.16 12.79 -7.62
C ASP A 86 -22.26 12.56 -8.85
N LEU A 87 -20.99 12.19 -8.63
CA LEU A 87 -19.99 11.99 -9.66
C LEU A 87 -19.44 10.57 -9.61
N TYR A 88 -19.19 9.99 -10.79
CA TYR A 88 -18.44 8.75 -10.98
C TYR A 88 -17.21 9.05 -11.80
N GLU A 89 -16.10 9.31 -11.13
CA GLU A 89 -14.88 9.80 -11.76
C GLU A 89 -13.62 9.12 -11.19
N GLY A 90 -12.46 9.49 -11.72
CA GLY A 90 -11.15 8.92 -11.38
C GLY A 90 -10.58 9.28 -10.00
N VAL A 91 -11.41 9.71 -9.06
CA VAL A 91 -11.00 9.96 -7.67
C VAL A 91 -10.74 8.66 -6.94
N LEU A 92 -9.77 8.63 -6.03
CA LEU A 92 -9.30 7.48 -5.26
C LEU A 92 -8.64 6.38 -6.12
N THR A 93 -7.46 5.94 -5.73
CA THR A 93 -6.83 4.73 -6.26
C THR A 93 -7.14 3.52 -5.38
N GLY A 94 -6.92 2.32 -5.91
CA GLY A 94 -7.19 1.08 -5.17
C GLY A 94 -8.66 0.65 -5.14
N LYS A 95 -9.47 1.21 -6.05
CA LYS A 95 -10.87 0.79 -6.25
C LYS A 95 -10.96 -0.63 -6.79
N GLY A 96 -12.06 -1.32 -6.48
CA GLY A 96 -12.37 -2.61 -7.08
C GLY A 96 -12.68 -2.50 -8.58
N LEU A 97 -12.50 -3.58 -9.31
CA LEU A 97 -12.72 -3.63 -10.76
C LEU A 97 -14.15 -3.23 -11.16
N THR A 98 -15.12 -3.54 -10.31
CA THR A 98 -16.55 -3.24 -10.56
C THR A 98 -16.92 -1.77 -10.43
N TYR A 99 -16.01 -0.94 -9.89
CA TYR A 99 -16.25 0.49 -9.69
C TYR A 99 -15.04 1.36 -10.02
N GLY A 100 -14.41 1.10 -11.14
CA GLY A 100 -13.40 1.96 -11.75
C GLY A 100 -11.96 1.66 -11.33
N GLY A 101 -11.69 0.50 -10.75
CA GLY A 101 -10.33 0.03 -10.45
C GLY A 101 -9.60 -0.49 -11.68
N SER A 102 -8.27 -0.52 -11.61
CA SER A 102 -7.41 -1.09 -12.66
C SER A 102 -7.03 -2.55 -12.38
N LEU A 103 -6.78 -3.30 -13.45
CA LEU A 103 -6.46 -4.73 -13.38
C LEU A 103 -5.08 -5.04 -12.77
N ILE A 104 -4.13 -4.12 -12.89
CA ILE A 104 -2.73 -4.42 -12.58
C ILE A 104 -2.20 -3.45 -11.53
N ARG A 105 -2.17 -3.87 -10.28
CA ARG A 105 -1.42 -3.15 -9.24
C ARG A 105 -1.03 -3.99 -8.03
N THR A 106 -1.65 -5.12 -7.82
CA THR A 106 -1.54 -5.87 -6.56
C THR A 106 -0.09 -6.22 -6.22
N GLU A 107 0.70 -6.57 -7.21
CA GLU A 107 2.10 -6.99 -7.05
C GLU A 107 3.12 -5.87 -7.25
N ALA A 108 2.72 -4.72 -7.79
CA ALA A 108 3.65 -3.70 -8.27
C ALA A 108 4.61 -3.21 -7.19
N THR A 109 4.12 -2.91 -5.99
CA THR A 109 4.95 -2.42 -4.88
C THR A 109 5.96 -3.47 -4.41
N GLY A 110 5.51 -4.70 -4.21
CA GLY A 110 6.37 -5.79 -3.78
C GLY A 110 7.43 -6.16 -4.82
N TYR A 111 7.05 -6.24 -6.07
CA TYR A 111 7.98 -6.52 -7.18
C TYR A 111 8.99 -5.39 -7.37
N GLY A 112 8.55 -4.12 -7.26
CA GLY A 112 9.41 -2.96 -7.38
C GLY A 112 10.54 -2.94 -6.35
N VAL A 113 10.23 -3.29 -5.10
CA VAL A 113 11.25 -3.42 -4.04
C VAL A 113 12.29 -4.49 -4.40
N VAL A 114 11.85 -5.63 -4.92
CA VAL A 114 12.77 -6.72 -5.31
C VAL A 114 13.62 -6.34 -6.50
N TYR A 115 13.05 -5.64 -7.49
CA TYR A 115 13.82 -5.18 -8.65
C TYR A 115 14.90 -4.17 -8.23
N ILE A 116 14.55 -3.17 -7.42
CA ILE A 116 15.53 -2.19 -6.92
C ILE A 116 16.62 -2.88 -6.11
N LEU A 117 16.27 -3.81 -5.22
CA LEU A 117 17.24 -4.57 -4.45
C LEU A 117 18.21 -5.32 -5.36
N ASN A 118 17.69 -5.97 -6.40
CA ASN A 118 18.52 -6.70 -7.36
C ASN A 118 19.48 -5.79 -8.13
N GLU A 119 19.04 -4.60 -8.53
CA GLU A 119 19.93 -3.63 -9.20
C GLU A 119 20.97 -3.08 -8.23
N LEU A 120 20.62 -2.76 -7.00
CA LEU A 120 21.58 -2.33 -5.97
C LEU A 120 22.66 -3.40 -5.70
N MET A 121 22.28 -4.68 -5.65
CA MET A 121 23.25 -5.77 -5.48
C MET A 121 24.22 -5.83 -6.65
N LYS A 122 23.74 -5.67 -7.90
CA LYS A 122 24.60 -5.62 -9.08
C LYS A 122 25.58 -4.44 -9.04
N ASP A 123 25.13 -3.26 -8.66
CA ASP A 123 26.00 -2.07 -8.52
C ASP A 123 27.14 -2.29 -7.52
N HIS A 124 26.90 -3.13 -6.51
CA HIS A 124 27.91 -3.54 -5.54
C HIS A 124 28.69 -4.80 -5.93
N ASN A 125 28.54 -5.29 -7.18
CA ASN A 125 29.12 -6.55 -7.66
C ASN A 125 28.77 -7.76 -6.77
N ASP A 126 27.52 -7.79 -6.29
CA ASP A 126 26.97 -8.82 -5.42
C ASP A 126 25.66 -9.39 -6.00
N SER A 127 25.12 -10.43 -5.41
CA SER A 127 23.88 -11.07 -5.83
C SER A 127 23.01 -11.49 -4.67
N LEU A 128 21.73 -11.72 -4.93
CA LEU A 128 20.78 -12.26 -3.96
C LEU A 128 20.95 -13.77 -3.77
N ASP A 129 21.71 -14.44 -4.62
CA ASP A 129 21.88 -15.89 -4.58
C ASP A 129 22.59 -16.33 -3.29
N GLY A 130 22.05 -17.34 -2.63
CA GLY A 130 22.57 -17.86 -1.37
C GLY A 130 22.40 -16.93 -0.15
N ARG A 131 21.78 -15.75 -0.30
CA ARG A 131 21.57 -14.79 0.80
C ARG A 131 20.37 -15.18 1.66
N LEU A 132 20.46 -14.88 2.94
CA LEU A 132 19.34 -14.92 3.87
C LEU A 132 18.67 -13.55 3.90
N LEU A 133 17.40 -13.47 3.51
CA LEU A 133 16.63 -12.24 3.53
C LEU A 133 15.60 -12.24 4.65
N LEU A 134 15.57 -11.18 5.43
CA LEU A 134 14.55 -10.91 6.43
C LEU A 134 13.58 -9.85 5.88
N LEU A 135 12.31 -10.22 5.68
CA LEU A 135 11.26 -9.30 5.26
C LEU A 135 10.32 -8.98 6.41
N GLN A 136 10.20 -7.70 6.72
CA GLN A 136 9.27 -7.19 7.73
C GLN A 136 8.36 -6.13 7.10
N VAL A 137 7.20 -6.54 6.62
CA VAL A 137 6.22 -5.67 5.94
C VAL A 137 4.81 -6.15 6.21
N PRO A 138 3.78 -5.30 5.99
CA PRO A 138 2.39 -5.73 6.07
C PRO A 138 2.10 -6.94 5.18
N VAL A 139 1.22 -7.82 5.64
CA VAL A 139 0.97 -9.16 5.05
C VAL A 139 0.77 -9.15 3.54
N THR A 140 0.01 -8.20 2.99
CA THR A 140 -0.26 -8.12 1.54
C THR A 140 1.02 -7.86 0.73
N LEU A 141 1.87 -6.96 1.18
CA LEU A 141 3.16 -6.67 0.54
C LEU A 141 4.14 -7.84 0.70
N LEU A 142 4.09 -8.53 1.83
CA LEU A 142 4.92 -9.69 2.12
C LEU A 142 4.70 -10.80 1.08
N PHE A 143 3.44 -11.14 0.78
CA PHE A 143 3.13 -12.19 -0.20
C PHE A 143 3.63 -11.86 -1.61
N THR A 144 3.51 -10.61 -2.03
CA THR A 144 3.95 -10.21 -3.37
C THR A 144 5.47 -10.18 -3.49
N GLN A 145 6.17 -9.68 -2.48
CA GLN A 145 7.63 -9.73 -2.39
C GLN A 145 8.13 -11.19 -2.33
N TYR A 146 7.48 -12.03 -1.52
CA TYR A 146 7.81 -13.44 -1.39
C TYR A 146 7.73 -14.18 -2.72
N ARG A 147 6.64 -14.06 -3.46
CA ARG A 147 6.47 -14.72 -4.76
C ARG A 147 7.57 -14.33 -5.75
N LYS A 148 8.01 -13.08 -5.74
CA LYS A 148 9.09 -12.62 -6.60
C LYS A 148 10.47 -13.09 -6.11
N LEU A 149 10.72 -13.04 -4.81
CA LEU A 149 11.97 -13.47 -4.21
C LEU A 149 12.19 -14.98 -4.33
N LEU A 150 11.15 -15.80 -4.25
CA LEU A 150 11.26 -17.25 -4.48
C LEU A 150 11.86 -17.60 -5.85
N SER A 151 11.69 -16.73 -6.83
CA SER A 151 12.31 -16.93 -8.16
C SER A 151 13.78 -16.52 -8.23
N LEU A 152 14.31 -15.85 -7.21
CA LEU A 152 15.64 -15.23 -7.21
C LEU A 152 16.54 -15.68 -6.03
N VAL A 153 15.96 -16.28 -4.98
CA VAL A 153 16.68 -16.56 -3.72
C VAL A 153 16.38 -17.96 -3.20
N GLN A 154 17.41 -18.70 -2.82
CA GLN A 154 17.25 -20.06 -2.31
C GLN A 154 16.82 -20.16 -0.83
N LYS A 155 17.01 -19.11 -0.04
CA LYS A 155 16.64 -19.10 1.39
C LYS A 155 15.98 -17.78 1.77
N LEU A 156 14.75 -17.86 2.25
CA LEU A 156 13.98 -16.70 2.68
C LEU A 156 13.46 -16.88 4.10
N LEU A 157 13.69 -15.89 4.94
CA LEU A 157 13.11 -15.81 6.29
C LEU A 157 11.96 -14.79 6.29
N LEU A 158 10.77 -15.22 6.66
CA LEU A 158 9.58 -14.37 6.68
C LEU A 158 9.26 -13.92 8.11
N CYS A 159 9.14 -12.62 8.33
CA CYS A 159 8.58 -12.05 9.55
C CYS A 159 7.30 -11.26 9.21
N ALA A 160 6.16 -11.73 9.68
CA ALA A 160 4.86 -11.08 9.46
C ALA A 160 4.54 -10.15 10.64
N THR A 161 4.60 -8.86 10.39
CA THR A 161 4.16 -7.73 11.23
C THR A 161 4.82 -7.50 12.60
N PRO A 162 4.96 -6.22 13.04
CA PRO A 162 5.58 -5.87 14.33
C PRO A 162 4.81 -6.33 15.57
N THR A 163 3.61 -6.83 15.42
CA THR A 163 2.72 -7.25 16.52
C THR A 163 2.69 -8.75 16.74
N ASP A 164 3.29 -9.56 15.86
CA ASP A 164 3.30 -11.02 15.99
C ASP A 164 4.73 -11.55 15.86
N THR A 165 5.47 -11.43 16.93
CA THR A 165 6.86 -11.95 17.06
C THR A 165 6.92 -13.49 17.10
N SER A 166 5.78 -14.17 17.05
CA SER A 166 5.69 -15.63 17.16
C SER A 166 5.81 -16.40 15.86
N MET A 167 5.83 -15.73 14.67
CA MET A 167 5.93 -16.41 13.38
C MET A 167 7.21 -16.08 12.62
N ILE A 168 8.33 -16.50 13.14
CA ILE A 168 9.52 -16.73 12.31
C ILE A 168 9.36 -18.14 11.72
N ARG A 169 8.89 -18.25 10.51
CA ARG A 169 8.91 -19.53 9.79
C ARG A 169 10.09 -19.55 8.84
N THR A 170 11.03 -20.42 9.17
CA THR A 170 12.06 -20.84 8.22
C THR A 170 11.38 -21.71 7.18
N VAL A 171 11.22 -21.20 5.96
CA VAL A 171 10.81 -22.06 4.84
C VAL A 171 12.05 -22.76 4.33
N SER A 172 12.44 -23.81 5.00
CA SER A 172 13.32 -24.81 4.42
C SER A 172 12.47 -25.69 3.54
N THR A 173 12.74 -25.64 2.23
CA THR A 173 12.53 -26.70 1.25
C THR A 173 11.21 -27.45 1.35
N LEU A 174 10.22 -27.06 0.57
CA LEU A 174 9.28 -28.00 -0.01
C LEU A 174 9.66 -28.14 -1.50
N MET A 175 10.52 -29.12 -1.78
CA MET A 175 10.51 -29.82 -3.06
C MET A 175 9.45 -30.91 -3.01
#